data_d796e1c0d717eee52c13dcf01fcc05d1
#
_entry.id   d796e1c0d717eee52c13dcf01fcc05d1
#
_cell.length_a   1.000
_cell.length_b   1.000
_cell.length_c   1.000
_cell.angle_alpha   90.00
_cell.angle_beta   90.00
_cell.angle_gamma   90.00
#
_symmetry.space_group_name_H-M   'P 1'
#
loop_
_entity.id
_entity.type
_entity.pdbx_description
1 polymer ?
#
loop_
_entity_poly.entity_id
_entity_poly.type
_entity_poly.pdbx_seq_one_letter_code
_entity_poly.pdbx_strand_id
1 'polypeptide(L)'
;NTPVKNRNASTENEAYFITVPIGVLLTIEHIVTISAFETPVLEKFLENNVRDFNPADEKRFVLQLLEQNVYHFLSCLKTLNLRRNRIEKELMNSSRNAELRQLLSIEKSLVYFVNSLNANELLKMKMKRTDFLHINGDEDLTDLFEDIIIDNSQALSMSHVYTNILNGTMD
;
A
#
# COMPACT_ATOMS: atom_id res chain seq x y z
N ASN A 1 4.76 5.81 1.60
CA ASN A 1 4.57 5.40 0.20
C ASN A 1 3.22 4.70 0.03
N THR A 2 2.61 4.87 -1.12
CA THR A 2 1.29 4.31 -1.48
C THR A 2 1.30 3.74 -2.90
N PRO A 3 0.58 2.64 -3.18
CA PRO A 3 0.45 2.10 -4.53
C PRO A 3 -0.35 3.03 -5.45
N VAL A 4 0.11 3.13 -6.69
CA VAL A 4 -0.65 3.73 -7.80
C VAL A 4 -0.53 2.85 -9.03
N LYS A 5 -1.55 2.88 -9.91
CA LYS A 5 -1.46 2.19 -11.19
C LYS A 5 -0.35 2.81 -12.02
N ASN A 6 0.49 1.97 -12.62
CA ASN A 6 1.52 2.43 -13.52
C ASN A 6 0.90 2.85 -14.87
N ARG A 7 0.84 4.14 -15.12
CA ARG A 7 0.28 4.70 -16.38
C ARG A 7 1.17 4.39 -17.60
N ASN A 8 2.44 4.04 -17.37
CA ASN A 8 3.39 3.68 -18.41
C ASN A 8 3.44 2.16 -18.70
N ALA A 9 2.54 1.38 -18.10
CA ALA A 9 2.47 -0.07 -18.30
C ALA A 9 2.09 -0.52 -19.73
N SER A 10 2.10 0.40 -20.70
CA SER A 10 1.91 0.09 -22.12
C SER A 10 3.13 -0.56 -22.79
N THR A 11 4.30 -0.51 -22.14
CA THR A 11 5.49 -1.22 -22.58
C THR A 11 5.52 -2.61 -21.93
N GLU A 12 5.73 -3.62 -22.74
CA GLU A 12 5.90 -5.00 -22.29
C GLU A 12 6.96 -5.07 -21.18
N ASN A 13 6.63 -5.70 -20.06
CA ASN A 13 7.48 -5.89 -18.87
C ASN A 13 7.51 -4.75 -17.83
N GLU A 14 6.61 -3.78 -17.87
CA GLU A 14 6.48 -2.80 -16.79
C GLU A 14 5.61 -3.34 -15.64
N ALA A 15 5.87 -2.87 -14.40
CA ALA A 15 5.04 -3.20 -13.24
C ALA A 15 3.60 -2.71 -13.41
N TYR A 16 2.61 -3.46 -12.94
CA TYR A 16 1.21 -3.00 -12.91
C TYR A 16 0.99 -1.87 -11.91
N PHE A 17 1.67 -1.94 -10.78
CA PHE A 17 1.66 -0.92 -9.74
C PHE A 17 3.08 -0.45 -9.47
N ILE A 18 3.22 0.84 -9.25
CA ILE A 18 4.39 1.47 -8.64
C ILE A 18 3.98 2.06 -7.30
N THR A 19 4.92 2.48 -6.50
CA THR A 19 4.64 3.19 -5.25
C THR A 19 5.18 4.61 -5.32
N VAL A 20 4.42 5.55 -4.77
CA VAL A 20 4.74 6.97 -4.75
C VAL A 20 4.67 7.50 -3.31
N PRO A 21 5.47 8.52 -2.96
CA PRO A 21 5.43 9.10 -1.63
C PRO A 21 4.21 10.02 -1.47
N ILE A 22 3.66 10.02 -0.25
CA ILE A 22 2.78 11.08 0.25
C ILE A 22 3.53 11.78 1.38
N GLY A 23 3.73 13.08 1.27
CA GLY A 23 4.22 13.93 2.35
C GLY A 23 3.05 14.40 3.22
N VAL A 24 3.27 14.44 4.53
CA VAL A 24 2.33 15.03 5.50
C VAL A 24 3.08 16.05 6.33
N LEU A 25 2.65 17.29 6.26
CA LEU A 25 3.20 18.38 7.04
C LEU A 25 2.18 18.82 8.09
N LEU A 26 2.57 18.72 9.35
CA LEU A 26 1.77 19.18 10.48
C LEU A 26 2.29 20.54 10.94
N THR A 27 1.41 21.51 10.98
CA THR A 27 1.68 22.86 11.49
C THR A 27 0.73 23.16 12.65
N ILE A 28 0.89 24.29 13.31
CA ILE A 28 0.01 24.71 14.42
C ILE A 28 -1.46 24.87 13.97
N GLU A 29 -1.66 25.30 12.72
CA GLU A 29 -3.00 25.64 12.22
C GLU A 29 -3.52 24.72 11.11
N HIS A 30 -2.62 23.95 10.44
CA HIS A 30 -2.97 23.23 9.22
C HIS A 30 -2.27 21.87 9.14
N ILE A 31 -2.96 20.94 8.51
CA ILE A 31 -2.37 19.71 8.02
C ILE A 31 -2.31 19.82 6.49
N VAL A 32 -1.11 19.62 5.93
CA VAL A 32 -0.89 19.68 4.48
C VAL A 32 -0.45 18.31 4.00
N THR A 33 -1.16 17.76 3.03
CA THR A 33 -0.75 16.56 2.31
C THR A 33 -0.17 16.93 0.94
N ILE A 34 0.95 16.32 0.58
CA ILE A 34 1.67 16.63 -0.66
C ILE A 34 1.92 15.32 -1.40
N SER A 35 1.51 15.28 -2.66
CA SER A 35 1.83 14.19 -3.57
C SER A 35 2.07 14.72 -4.97
N ALA A 36 3.06 14.16 -5.69
CA ALA A 36 3.30 14.47 -7.10
C ALA A 36 2.32 13.74 -8.04
N PHE A 37 1.52 12.82 -7.50
CA PHE A 37 0.58 12.00 -8.26
C PHE A 37 -0.80 12.04 -7.60
N GLU A 38 -1.83 11.89 -8.40
CA GLU A 38 -3.15 11.52 -7.90
C GLU A 38 -3.07 10.15 -7.24
N THR A 39 -3.48 10.05 -5.99
CA THR A 39 -3.43 8.81 -5.23
C THR A 39 -4.82 8.42 -4.75
N PRO A 40 -5.25 7.16 -4.94
CA PRO A 40 -6.56 6.70 -4.49
C PRO A 40 -6.80 6.90 -2.98
N VAL A 41 -5.72 6.90 -2.20
CA VAL A 41 -5.80 7.13 -0.75
C VAL A 41 -6.22 8.57 -0.44
N LEU A 42 -5.60 9.58 -1.07
CA LEU A 42 -5.98 10.98 -0.85
C LEU A 42 -7.35 11.31 -1.45
N GLU A 43 -7.69 10.71 -2.58
CA GLU A 43 -9.00 10.88 -3.21
C GLU A 43 -10.16 10.50 -2.27
N LYS A 44 -10.01 9.42 -1.49
CA LYS A 44 -11.02 9.02 -0.49
C LYS A 44 -11.33 10.11 0.53
N PHE A 45 -10.33 10.87 0.98
CA PHE A 45 -10.53 11.98 1.90
C PHE A 45 -11.17 13.18 1.22
N LEU A 46 -10.76 13.49 -0.02
CA LEU A 46 -11.34 14.59 -0.82
C LEU A 46 -12.82 14.34 -1.13
N GLU A 47 -13.20 13.09 -1.39
CA GLU A 47 -14.56 12.66 -1.67
C GLU A 47 -15.40 12.40 -0.40
N ASN A 48 -14.83 12.60 0.78
CA ASN A 48 -15.45 12.29 2.08
C ASN A 48 -15.89 10.81 2.21
N ASN A 49 -15.13 9.90 1.63
CA ASN A 49 -15.38 8.46 1.63
C ASN A 49 -14.62 7.70 2.75
N VAL A 50 -14.19 8.39 3.78
CA VAL A 50 -13.55 7.80 4.95
C VAL A 50 -14.50 7.92 6.15
N ARG A 51 -14.81 6.77 6.74
CA ARG A 51 -15.74 6.72 7.88
C ARG A 51 -15.20 7.53 9.07
N ASP A 52 -16.10 8.28 9.72
CA ASP A 52 -15.79 9.08 10.90
C ASP A 52 -14.64 10.10 10.68
N PHE A 53 -14.40 10.49 9.42
CA PHE A 53 -13.41 11.49 9.10
C PHE A 53 -13.86 12.89 9.59
N ASN A 54 -13.00 13.48 10.41
CA ASN A 54 -13.15 14.86 10.89
C ASN A 54 -11.82 15.61 10.65
N PRO A 55 -11.77 16.59 9.74
CA PRO A 55 -10.54 17.33 9.46
C PRO A 55 -10.04 18.16 10.65
N ALA A 56 -10.86 18.42 11.67
CA ALA A 56 -10.46 19.09 12.90
C ALA A 56 -9.74 18.17 13.89
N ASP A 57 -9.85 16.85 13.73
CA ASP A 57 -9.14 15.86 14.55
C ASP A 57 -7.83 15.46 13.84
N GLU A 58 -6.80 16.25 14.05
CA GLU A 58 -5.49 16.11 13.42
C GLU A 58 -4.86 14.73 13.65
N LYS A 59 -4.88 14.26 14.88
CA LYS A 59 -4.25 12.99 15.25
C LYS A 59 -4.96 11.81 14.58
N ARG A 60 -6.27 11.79 14.65
CA ARG A 60 -7.11 10.77 14.00
C ARG A 60 -6.95 10.81 12.49
N PHE A 61 -6.90 12.00 11.88
CA PHE A 61 -6.69 12.13 10.43
C PHE A 61 -5.39 11.48 9.97
N VAL A 62 -4.27 11.74 10.67
CA VAL A 62 -2.97 11.11 10.32
C VAL A 62 -3.06 9.60 10.43
N LEU A 63 -3.67 9.07 11.50
CA LEU A 63 -3.87 7.63 11.66
C LEU A 63 -4.77 7.05 10.58
N GLN A 64 -5.88 7.70 10.25
CA GLN A 64 -6.76 7.26 9.16
C GLN A 64 -6.06 7.28 7.79
N LEU A 65 -5.17 8.24 7.55
CA LEU A 65 -4.36 8.27 6.33
C LEU A 65 -3.44 7.03 6.25
N LEU A 66 -2.79 6.68 7.36
CA LEU A 66 -1.97 5.47 7.45
C LEU A 66 -2.83 4.19 7.29
N GLU A 67 -4.01 4.14 7.89
CA GLU A 67 -4.96 3.03 7.79
C GLU A 67 -5.44 2.82 6.36
N GLN A 68 -5.93 3.88 5.71
CA GLN A 68 -6.39 3.81 4.32
C GLN A 68 -5.27 3.41 3.37
N ASN A 69 -4.03 3.82 3.65
CA ASN A 69 -2.88 3.39 2.88
C ASN A 69 -2.65 1.87 2.99
N VAL A 70 -2.70 1.30 4.18
CA VAL A 70 -2.57 -0.16 4.36
C VAL A 70 -3.70 -0.91 3.66
N TYR A 71 -4.94 -0.46 3.77
CA TYR A 71 -6.09 -1.06 3.08
C TYR A 71 -5.91 -1.00 1.56
N HIS A 72 -5.33 0.09 1.05
CA HIS A 72 -5.04 0.20 -0.37
C HIS A 72 -3.97 -0.81 -0.83
N PHE A 73 -2.90 -1.01 -0.06
CA PHE A 73 -1.92 -2.08 -0.32
C PHE A 73 -2.57 -3.46 -0.36
N LEU A 74 -3.41 -3.78 0.64
CA LEU A 74 -4.13 -5.07 0.70
C LEU A 74 -5.04 -5.27 -0.50
N SER A 75 -5.74 -4.24 -0.95
CA SER A 75 -6.58 -4.28 -2.15
C SER A 75 -5.76 -4.52 -3.42
N CYS A 76 -4.62 -3.84 -3.57
CA CYS A 76 -3.73 -4.04 -4.71
C CYS A 76 -3.10 -5.44 -4.71
N LEU A 77 -2.71 -5.96 -3.54
CA LEU A 77 -2.22 -7.33 -3.38
C LEU A 77 -3.27 -8.36 -3.82
N LYS A 78 -4.52 -8.17 -3.43
CA LYS A 78 -5.63 -9.03 -3.88
C LYS A 78 -5.78 -8.99 -5.40
N THR A 79 -5.66 -7.82 -6.00
CA THR A 79 -5.72 -7.65 -7.46
C THR A 79 -4.58 -8.40 -8.15
N LEU A 80 -3.36 -8.29 -7.65
CA LEU A 80 -2.19 -9.01 -8.19
C LEU A 80 -2.37 -10.53 -8.07
N ASN A 81 -2.85 -11.02 -6.94
CA ASN A 81 -3.09 -12.44 -6.72
C ASN A 81 -4.17 -13.01 -7.66
N LEU A 82 -5.25 -12.27 -7.89
CA LEU A 82 -6.29 -12.68 -8.85
C LEU A 82 -5.76 -12.72 -10.29
N ARG A 83 -4.90 -11.75 -10.68
CA ARG A 83 -4.21 -11.76 -11.98
C ARG A 83 -3.31 -12.98 -12.12
N ARG A 84 -2.46 -13.25 -11.12
CA ARG A 84 -1.59 -14.41 -11.11
C ARG A 84 -2.39 -15.70 -11.33
N ASN A 85 -3.45 -15.91 -10.56
CA ASN A 85 -4.29 -17.10 -10.68
C ASN A 85 -4.89 -17.28 -12.09
N ARG A 86 -5.25 -16.17 -12.75
CA ARG A 86 -5.75 -16.21 -14.13
C ARG A 86 -4.66 -16.61 -15.11
N ILE A 87 -3.48 -16.00 -15.00
CA ILE A 87 -2.32 -16.28 -15.88
C ILE A 87 -1.88 -17.72 -15.72
N GLU A 88 -1.84 -18.27 -14.51
CA GLU A 88 -1.49 -19.67 -14.28
C GLU A 88 -2.42 -20.65 -15.01
N LYS A 89 -3.72 -20.33 -15.06
CA LYS A 89 -4.69 -21.14 -15.82
C LYS A 89 -4.48 -21.03 -17.33
N GLU A 90 -4.09 -19.87 -17.82
CA GLU A 90 -3.82 -19.61 -19.23
C GLU A 90 -2.52 -20.27 -19.70
N LEU A 91 -1.48 -20.32 -18.81
CA LEU A 91 -0.20 -21.02 -19.11
C LEU A 91 -0.36 -22.48 -19.52
N MET A 92 -1.42 -23.13 -19.06
CA MET A 92 -1.70 -24.53 -19.43
C MET A 92 -2.21 -24.69 -20.87
N ASN A 93 -2.62 -23.57 -21.52
CA ASN A 93 -3.37 -23.61 -22.80
C ASN A 93 -2.77 -22.73 -23.92
N SER A 94 -1.67 -21.96 -23.69
CA SER A 94 -1.21 -20.95 -24.63
C SER A 94 0.32 -20.82 -24.75
N SER A 95 0.78 -19.82 -25.51
CA SER A 95 2.20 -19.55 -25.73
C SER A 95 2.85 -18.98 -24.45
N ARG A 96 3.71 -19.75 -23.84
CA ARG A 96 4.39 -19.51 -22.56
C ARG A 96 5.04 -18.12 -22.40
N ASN A 97 5.45 -17.46 -23.48
CA ASN A 97 6.22 -16.21 -23.39
C ASN A 97 5.41 -14.98 -23.00
N ALA A 98 4.14 -14.88 -23.43
CA ALA A 98 3.28 -13.73 -23.08
C ALA A 98 2.87 -13.77 -21.60
N GLU A 99 2.55 -14.95 -21.12
CA GLU A 99 2.16 -15.21 -19.73
C GLU A 99 3.33 -14.97 -18.78
N LEU A 100 4.54 -15.43 -19.13
CA LEU A 100 5.75 -15.17 -18.34
C LEU A 100 6.02 -13.67 -18.20
N ARG A 101 5.84 -12.88 -19.27
CA ARG A 101 5.97 -11.42 -19.18
C ARG A 101 4.98 -10.80 -18.21
N GLN A 102 3.73 -11.28 -18.20
CA GLN A 102 2.72 -10.81 -17.26
C GLN A 102 3.07 -11.18 -15.81
N LEU A 103 3.63 -12.39 -15.57
CA LEU A 103 4.10 -12.79 -14.24
C LEU A 103 5.26 -11.91 -13.77
N LEU A 104 6.20 -11.57 -14.64
CA LEU A 104 7.28 -10.62 -14.34
C LEU A 104 6.77 -9.22 -13.99
N SER A 105 5.68 -8.75 -14.62
CA SER A 105 5.04 -7.47 -14.27
C SER A 105 4.39 -7.51 -12.88
N ILE A 106 3.87 -8.68 -12.46
CA ILE A 106 3.39 -8.89 -11.09
C ILE A 106 4.58 -8.88 -10.12
N GLU A 107 5.65 -9.59 -10.42
CA GLU A 107 6.85 -9.64 -9.60
C GLU A 107 7.42 -8.25 -9.32
N LYS A 108 7.57 -7.42 -10.36
CA LYS A 108 8.02 -6.04 -10.23
C LYS A 108 7.11 -5.20 -9.31
N SER A 109 5.79 -5.37 -9.42
CA SER A 109 4.83 -4.71 -8.52
C SER A 109 5.04 -5.14 -7.07
N LEU A 110 5.24 -6.45 -6.83
CA LEU A 110 5.49 -6.99 -5.49
C LEU A 110 6.81 -6.48 -4.90
N VAL A 111 7.85 -6.30 -5.70
CA VAL A 111 9.12 -5.69 -5.26
C VAL A 111 8.90 -4.25 -4.77
N TYR A 112 8.16 -3.44 -5.51
CA TYR A 112 7.77 -2.10 -5.04
C TYR A 112 7.01 -2.15 -3.72
N PHE A 113 6.08 -3.10 -3.57
CA PHE A 113 5.26 -3.22 -2.37
C PHE A 113 6.09 -3.63 -1.16
N VAL A 114 6.96 -4.63 -1.29
CA VAL A 114 7.85 -5.06 -0.20
C VAL A 114 8.71 -3.90 0.28
N ASN A 115 9.36 -3.19 -0.63
CA ASN A 115 10.22 -2.05 -0.28
C ASN A 115 9.44 -0.94 0.42
N SER A 116 8.27 -0.59 -0.10
CA SER A 116 7.45 0.49 0.45
C SER A 116 6.79 0.12 1.77
N LEU A 117 6.30 -1.11 1.92
CA LEU A 117 5.73 -1.60 3.18
C LEU A 117 6.79 -1.69 4.29
N ASN A 118 8.02 -2.09 3.97
CA ASN A 118 9.14 -2.04 4.92
C ASN A 118 9.42 -0.59 5.35
N ALA A 119 9.51 0.35 4.42
CA ALA A 119 9.74 1.76 4.74
C ALA A 119 8.58 2.35 5.58
N ASN A 120 7.35 2.00 5.25
CA ASN A 120 6.17 2.43 5.99
C ASN A 120 6.12 1.82 7.40
N GLU A 121 6.59 0.58 7.57
CA GLU A 121 6.70 -0.06 8.89
C GLU A 121 7.72 0.67 9.77
N LEU A 122 8.91 0.95 9.24
CA LEU A 122 9.95 1.70 9.96
C LEU A 122 9.46 3.10 10.37
N LEU A 123 8.71 3.78 9.51
CA LEU A 123 8.09 5.07 9.84
C LEU A 123 7.14 4.93 11.02
N LYS A 124 6.23 3.97 10.98
CA LYS A 124 5.24 3.73 12.06
C LYS A 124 5.93 3.36 13.38
N MET A 125 6.94 2.51 13.33
CA MET A 125 7.71 2.16 14.52
C MET A 125 8.43 3.37 15.12
N LYS A 126 8.99 4.24 14.30
CA LYS A 126 9.60 5.49 14.75
C LYS A 126 8.57 6.42 15.37
N MET A 127 7.42 6.60 14.72
CA MET A 127 6.32 7.41 15.26
C MET A 127 5.83 6.91 16.61
N LYS A 128 5.66 5.58 16.76
CA LYS A 128 5.27 4.95 18.03
C LYS A 128 6.31 5.18 19.13
N ARG A 129 7.58 4.94 18.83
CA ARG A 129 8.68 5.08 19.79
C ARG A 129 8.84 6.51 20.31
N THR A 130 8.63 7.50 19.46
CA THR A 130 8.77 8.92 19.80
C THR A 130 7.50 9.56 20.30
N ASP A 131 6.38 8.82 20.36
CA ASP A 131 5.04 9.37 20.56
C ASP A 131 4.80 10.63 19.71
N PHE A 132 5.12 10.53 18.43
CA PHE A 132 5.13 11.66 17.48
C PHE A 132 3.79 12.40 17.42
N LEU A 133 2.69 11.68 17.56
CA LEU A 133 1.35 12.24 17.54
C LEU A 133 0.85 12.62 18.94
N HIS A 134 1.63 12.38 20.00
CA HIS A 134 1.22 12.62 21.38
C HIS A 134 -0.11 11.96 21.74
N ILE A 135 -0.23 10.65 21.44
CA ILE A 135 -1.43 9.85 21.69
C ILE A 135 -1.29 8.90 22.88
N ASN A 136 -0.12 8.85 23.54
CA ASN A 136 0.11 8.03 24.73
C ASN A 136 -0.80 8.45 25.88
N GLY A 137 -1.94 7.97 26.06
CA GLY A 137 -2.96 8.36 27.06
C GLY A 137 -4.35 8.43 26.44
N ASP A 138 -4.45 8.31 25.13
CA ASP A 138 -5.69 8.11 24.40
C ASP A 138 -5.76 6.65 23.95
N GLU A 139 -6.56 5.85 24.65
CA GLU A 139 -6.66 4.41 24.42
C GLU A 139 -7.19 4.10 22.99
N ASP A 140 -8.22 4.85 22.56
CA ASP A 140 -8.82 4.64 21.23
C ASP A 140 -7.81 4.89 20.08
N LEU A 141 -7.04 5.97 20.17
CA LEU A 141 -6.04 6.30 19.15
C LEU A 141 -4.82 5.36 19.20
N THR A 142 -4.45 4.93 20.40
CA THR A 142 -3.35 3.96 20.57
C THR A 142 -3.73 2.60 20.00
N ASP A 143 -4.93 2.11 20.27
CA ASP A 143 -5.44 0.85 19.73
C ASP A 143 -5.55 0.91 18.20
N LEU A 144 -6.10 2.01 17.66
CA LEU A 144 -6.14 2.23 16.22
C LEU A 144 -4.75 2.17 15.60
N PHE A 145 -3.76 2.82 16.22
CA PHE A 145 -2.39 2.81 15.71
C PHE A 145 -1.74 1.42 15.76
N GLU A 146 -1.99 0.66 16.82
CA GLU A 146 -1.52 -0.73 16.92
C GLU A 146 -2.12 -1.63 15.84
N ASP A 147 -3.41 -1.52 15.58
CA ASP A 147 -4.09 -2.24 14.50
C ASP A 147 -3.48 -1.90 13.13
N ILE A 148 -3.20 -0.63 12.87
CA ILE A 148 -2.54 -0.18 11.63
C ILE A 148 -1.15 -0.80 11.47
N ILE A 149 -0.37 -0.88 12.54
CA ILE A 149 0.96 -1.51 12.53
C ILE A 149 0.85 -3.00 12.23
N ILE A 150 -0.11 -3.70 12.85
CA ILE A 150 -0.37 -5.13 12.62
C ILE A 150 -0.78 -5.36 11.17
N ASP A 151 -1.71 -4.58 10.65
CA ASP A 151 -2.19 -4.70 9.27
C ASP A 151 -1.07 -4.43 8.25
N ASN A 152 -0.16 -3.49 8.53
CA ASN A 152 1.01 -3.25 7.68
C ASN A 152 1.95 -4.46 7.66
N SER A 153 2.22 -5.06 8.82
CA SER A 153 3.02 -6.29 8.92
C SER A 153 2.36 -7.45 8.17
N GLN A 154 1.03 -7.55 8.23
CA GLN A 154 0.28 -8.55 7.47
C GLN A 154 0.41 -8.34 5.96
N ALA A 155 0.27 -7.12 5.48
CA ALA A 155 0.45 -6.79 4.07
C ALA A 155 1.87 -7.12 3.58
N LEU A 156 2.88 -6.85 4.39
CA LEU A 156 4.28 -7.21 4.09
C LEU A 156 4.46 -8.72 4.01
N SER A 157 3.93 -9.47 4.96
CA SER A 157 3.97 -10.94 4.95
C SER A 157 3.26 -11.53 3.72
N MET A 158 2.10 -11.00 3.35
CA MET A 158 1.37 -11.40 2.14
C MET A 158 2.19 -11.14 0.88
N SER A 159 2.88 -10.00 0.82
CA SER A 159 3.74 -9.66 -0.32
C SER A 159 4.87 -10.66 -0.49
N HIS A 160 5.50 -11.11 0.60
CA HIS A 160 6.53 -12.15 0.57
C HIS A 160 5.96 -13.52 0.15
N VAL A 161 4.80 -13.91 0.69
CA VAL A 161 4.15 -15.17 0.30
C VAL A 161 3.81 -15.17 -1.18
N TYR A 162 3.25 -14.10 -1.71
CA TYR A 162 2.90 -14.01 -3.13
C TYR A 162 4.14 -14.01 -4.03
N THR A 163 5.24 -13.39 -3.61
CA THR A 163 6.53 -13.47 -4.32
C THR A 163 7.05 -14.90 -4.39
N ASN A 164 7.00 -15.62 -3.26
CA ASN A 164 7.47 -17.01 -3.22
C ASN A 164 6.62 -17.95 -4.10
N ILE A 165 5.29 -17.78 -4.07
CA ILE A 165 4.38 -18.56 -4.93
C ILE A 165 4.65 -18.26 -6.40
N LEU A 166 4.86 -16.97 -6.74
CA LEU A 166 5.13 -16.54 -8.11
C LEU A 166 6.43 -17.14 -8.64
N ASN A 167 7.50 -17.13 -7.83
CA ASN A 167 8.78 -17.74 -8.20
C ASN A 167 8.63 -19.24 -8.47
N GLY A 168 7.89 -19.96 -7.63
CA GLY A 168 7.58 -21.37 -7.84
C GLY A 168 6.73 -21.64 -9.10
N THR A 169 5.99 -20.66 -9.59
CA THR A 169 5.22 -20.78 -10.85
C THR A 169 6.08 -20.54 -12.09
N MET A 170 7.09 -19.65 -11.98
CA MET A 170 7.98 -19.32 -13.09
C MET A 170 9.09 -20.35 -13.33
N ASP A 171 9.46 -21.12 -12.29
CA ASP A 171 10.44 -22.21 -12.35
C ASP A 171 9.84 -23.46 -13.04
#